data_3e309e1a4c1644862b93478e027bf005
#
_entry.id   3e309e1a4c1644862b93478e027bf005
#
_cell.length_a   1.000
_cell.length_b   1.000
_cell.length_c   1.000
_cell.angle_alpha   90.00
_cell.angle_beta   90.00
_cell.angle_gamma   90.00
#
_symmetry.space_group_name_H-M   'P 1'
#
loop_
_entity.id
_entity.type
_entity.pdbx_description
1 polymer ?
#
loop_
_entity_poly.entity_id
_entity_poly.type
_entity_poly.pdbx_seq_one_letter_code
_entity_poly.pdbx_strand_id
1 'polypeptide(L)'
;FFLKKLVRIRGVRISREDFLRQELQKAHLSESQIEEAIATNPISAGIPQKRLDKLANDAISYETKKSTALSFVAGIPGGLAMLGTVPADLGQYYVHSLRIMQKLAYLYGWKEFLTDPEDVDDETIAQMGLFFGVMLGVAGAAESMRDFARMIVAPAIEKRVARKALMKGTWYPVVRKSLKVIGISVTK
;
A
#
# COMPACT_ATOMS: atom_id res chain seq x y z
N PHE A 1 -7.66 -6.25 13.63
CA PHE A 1 -8.75 -7.11 13.15
C PHE A 1 -9.35 -6.62 11.83
N PHE A 2 -9.68 -5.32 11.69
CA PHE A 2 -10.30 -4.75 10.48
C PHE A 2 -9.38 -4.82 9.24
N LEU A 3 -8.14 -4.31 9.30
CA LEU A 3 -7.20 -4.39 8.17
C LEU A 3 -6.93 -5.84 7.77
N LYS A 4 -6.75 -6.76 8.73
CA LYS A 4 -6.58 -8.19 8.43
C LYS A 4 -7.76 -8.79 7.66
N LYS A 5 -8.99 -8.29 7.88
CA LYS A 5 -10.16 -8.68 7.08
C LYS A 5 -10.14 -8.05 5.69
N LEU A 6 -9.79 -6.77 5.59
CA LEU A 6 -9.74 -6.06 4.30
C LEU A 6 -8.75 -6.69 3.32
N VAL A 7 -7.57 -7.05 3.77
CA VAL A 7 -6.53 -7.62 2.90
C VAL A 7 -6.89 -8.99 2.35
N ARG A 8 -7.82 -9.72 3.00
CA ARG A 8 -8.35 -11.01 2.55
C ARG A 8 -9.42 -10.89 1.46
N ILE A 9 -9.92 -9.67 1.23
CA ILE A 9 -10.92 -9.46 0.17
C ILE A 9 -10.27 -9.73 -1.18
N ARG A 10 -10.91 -10.59 -1.97
CA ARG A 10 -10.44 -10.93 -3.32
C ARG A 10 -10.25 -9.66 -4.16
N GLY A 11 -9.07 -9.52 -4.76
CA GLY A 11 -8.71 -8.38 -5.61
C GLY A 11 -8.13 -7.17 -4.86
N VAL A 12 -7.96 -7.23 -3.54
CA VAL A 12 -7.21 -6.21 -2.78
C VAL A 12 -5.71 -6.35 -3.02
N ARG A 13 -5.21 -7.59 -2.98
CA ARG A 13 -3.81 -7.86 -3.26
C ARG A 13 -3.47 -7.54 -4.71
N ILE A 14 -2.36 -6.85 -4.90
CA ILE A 14 -1.76 -6.54 -6.19
C ILE A 14 -0.45 -7.32 -6.29
N SER A 15 -0.32 -8.19 -7.28
CA SER A 15 0.96 -8.80 -7.61
C SER A 15 1.91 -7.70 -8.10
N ARG A 16 3.07 -7.59 -7.45
CA ARG A 16 4.08 -6.59 -7.79
C ARG A 16 4.60 -6.81 -9.22
N GLU A 17 4.90 -8.06 -9.55
CA GLU A 17 5.41 -8.41 -10.87
C GLU A 17 4.41 -8.07 -11.97
N ASP A 18 3.17 -8.57 -11.87
CA ASP A 18 2.14 -8.34 -12.88
C ASP A 18 1.85 -6.85 -13.06
N PHE A 19 1.80 -6.11 -11.96
CA PHE A 19 1.55 -4.68 -11.99
C PHE A 19 2.69 -3.92 -12.67
N LEU A 20 3.94 -4.17 -12.27
CA LEU A 20 5.10 -3.50 -12.87
C LEU A 20 5.20 -3.85 -14.35
N ARG A 21 5.09 -5.12 -14.72
CA ARG A 21 5.12 -5.56 -16.13
C ARG A 21 4.06 -4.81 -16.95
N GLN A 22 2.82 -4.82 -16.50
CA GLN A 22 1.72 -4.19 -17.22
C GLN A 22 1.90 -2.67 -17.36
N GLU A 23 2.26 -1.96 -16.31
CA GLU A 23 2.36 -0.50 -16.33
C GLU A 23 3.61 -0.01 -17.07
N LEU A 24 4.72 -0.73 -16.96
CA LEU A 24 5.96 -0.38 -17.65
C LEU A 24 5.87 -0.69 -19.16
N GLN A 25 5.16 -1.76 -19.56
CA GLN A 25 4.84 -2.02 -20.97
C GLN A 25 3.97 -0.92 -21.57
N LYS A 26 2.91 -0.49 -20.89
CA LYS A 26 2.09 0.65 -21.32
C LYS A 26 2.90 1.95 -21.46
N ALA A 27 3.93 2.10 -20.66
CA ALA A 27 4.84 3.24 -20.73
C ALA A 27 5.92 3.08 -21.84
N HIS A 28 5.83 2.04 -22.68
CA HIS A 28 6.76 1.74 -23.77
C HIS A 28 8.23 1.65 -23.32
N LEU A 29 8.48 1.02 -22.17
CA LEU A 29 9.84 0.69 -21.74
C LEU A 29 10.33 -0.58 -22.43
N SER A 30 11.64 -0.72 -22.57
CA SER A 30 12.23 -1.95 -23.13
C SER A 30 12.01 -3.15 -22.22
N GLU A 31 11.92 -4.34 -22.79
CA GLU A 31 11.76 -5.57 -21.99
C GLU A 31 12.88 -5.75 -20.99
N SER A 32 14.12 -5.41 -21.35
CA SER A 32 15.28 -5.44 -20.45
C SER A 32 15.10 -4.54 -19.23
N GLN A 33 14.58 -3.32 -19.41
CA GLN A 33 14.30 -2.41 -18.29
C GLN A 33 13.15 -2.92 -17.41
N ILE A 34 12.14 -3.56 -18.02
CA ILE A 34 11.01 -4.14 -17.30
C ILE A 34 11.48 -5.30 -16.42
N GLU A 35 12.26 -6.21 -16.99
CA GLU A 35 12.80 -7.35 -16.23
C GLU A 35 13.72 -6.89 -15.10
N GLU A 36 14.57 -5.90 -15.34
CA GLU A 36 15.44 -5.33 -14.32
C GLU A 36 14.62 -4.64 -13.21
N ALA A 37 13.56 -3.90 -13.55
CA ALA A 37 12.67 -3.27 -12.60
C ALA A 37 11.93 -4.30 -11.74
N ILE A 38 11.55 -5.43 -12.29
CA ILE A 38 10.90 -6.53 -11.58
C ILE A 38 11.91 -7.22 -10.66
N ALA A 39 13.09 -7.52 -11.17
CA ALA A 39 14.15 -8.24 -10.42
C ALA A 39 14.71 -7.39 -9.26
N THR A 40 14.81 -6.09 -9.45
CA THR A 40 15.35 -5.15 -8.48
C THR A 40 14.28 -4.15 -8.02
N ASN A 41 14.23 -3.01 -8.67
CA ASN A 41 13.16 -2.01 -8.52
C ASN A 41 13.22 -1.00 -9.69
N PRO A 42 12.12 -0.25 -9.95
CA PRO A 42 12.05 0.69 -11.07
C PRO A 42 13.13 1.79 -11.04
N ILE A 43 13.54 2.23 -9.85
CA ILE A 43 14.56 3.28 -9.70
C ILE A 43 15.94 2.72 -10.09
N SER A 44 16.28 1.52 -9.62
CA SER A 44 17.54 0.84 -9.97
C SER A 44 17.63 0.47 -11.45
N ALA A 45 16.49 0.17 -12.09
CA ALA A 45 16.40 -0.04 -13.53
C ALA A 45 16.52 1.26 -14.36
N GLY A 46 16.86 2.39 -13.73
CA GLY A 46 17.10 3.65 -14.40
C GLY A 46 15.84 4.35 -14.93
N ILE A 47 14.65 4.00 -14.44
CA ILE A 47 13.42 4.64 -14.88
C ILE A 47 13.36 6.05 -14.27
N PRO A 48 13.23 7.10 -15.11
CA PRO A 48 13.23 8.48 -14.64
C PRO A 48 12.08 8.76 -13.67
N GLN A 49 12.37 9.49 -12.58
CA GLN A 49 11.39 9.88 -11.55
C GLN A 49 10.11 10.47 -12.17
N LYS A 50 10.23 11.38 -13.13
CA LYS A 50 9.09 12.00 -13.82
C LYS A 50 8.16 10.96 -14.47
N ARG A 51 8.71 9.85 -14.96
CA ARG A 51 7.92 8.76 -15.55
C ARG A 51 7.21 7.96 -14.47
N LEU A 52 7.89 7.69 -13.35
CA LEU A 52 7.29 7.03 -12.19
C LEU A 52 6.15 7.87 -11.59
N ASP A 53 6.34 9.19 -11.48
CA ASP A 53 5.31 10.10 -10.98
C ASP A 53 4.08 10.12 -11.89
N LYS A 54 4.26 10.05 -13.22
CA LYS A 54 3.16 9.93 -14.17
C LYS A 54 2.40 8.62 -13.96
N LEU A 55 3.09 7.48 -13.90
CA LEU A 55 2.47 6.18 -13.64
C LEU A 55 1.75 6.13 -12.29
N ALA A 56 2.31 6.77 -11.27
CA ALA A 56 1.68 6.90 -9.96
C ALA A 56 0.36 7.68 -10.04
N ASN A 57 0.34 8.81 -10.74
CA ASN A 57 -0.86 9.61 -10.95
C ASN A 57 -1.92 8.86 -11.77
N ASP A 58 -1.51 8.11 -12.80
CA ASP A 58 -2.39 7.28 -13.60
C ASP A 58 -3.02 6.16 -12.74
N ALA A 59 -2.22 5.52 -11.88
CA ALA A 59 -2.70 4.50 -10.95
C ALA A 59 -3.71 5.05 -9.93
N ILE A 60 -3.45 6.23 -9.36
CA ILE A 60 -4.37 6.91 -8.45
C ILE A 60 -5.67 7.24 -9.18
N SER A 61 -5.57 7.85 -10.36
CA SER A 61 -6.73 8.24 -11.17
C SER A 61 -7.61 7.05 -11.54
N TYR A 62 -6.99 5.93 -11.95
CA TYR A 62 -7.68 4.70 -12.29
C TYR A 62 -8.47 4.13 -11.08
N GLU A 63 -7.82 3.95 -9.94
CA GLU A 63 -8.49 3.40 -8.74
C GLU A 63 -9.58 4.34 -8.21
N THR A 64 -9.35 5.66 -8.25
CA THR A 64 -10.34 6.65 -7.83
C THR A 64 -11.58 6.62 -8.74
N LYS A 65 -11.39 6.61 -10.06
CA LYS A 65 -12.51 6.53 -11.03
C LYS A 65 -13.28 5.21 -10.86
N LYS A 66 -12.57 4.11 -10.64
CA LYS A 66 -13.18 2.79 -10.40
C LYS A 66 -13.98 2.77 -9.10
N SER A 67 -13.46 3.35 -8.02
CA SER A 67 -14.17 3.49 -6.76
C SER A 67 -15.45 4.31 -6.94
N THR A 68 -15.38 5.45 -7.62
CA THR A 68 -16.54 6.31 -7.89
C THR A 68 -17.59 5.61 -8.74
N ALA A 69 -17.19 4.91 -9.81
CA ALA A 69 -18.11 4.18 -10.67
C ALA A 69 -18.84 3.04 -9.93
N LEU A 70 -18.12 2.34 -9.05
CA LEU A 70 -18.71 1.27 -8.25
C LEU A 70 -19.64 1.78 -7.16
N SER A 71 -19.41 3.00 -6.61
CA SER A 71 -20.33 3.63 -5.68
C SER A 71 -21.72 3.91 -6.30
N PHE A 72 -21.77 4.17 -7.62
CA PHE A 72 -23.02 4.28 -8.36
C PHE A 72 -23.73 2.95 -8.58
N VAL A 73 -22.99 1.83 -8.60
CA VAL A 73 -23.52 0.47 -8.82
C VAL A 73 -23.79 -0.25 -7.48
N ALA A 74 -23.43 0.35 -6.35
CA ALA A 74 -23.47 -0.24 -5.00
C ALA A 74 -24.87 -0.48 -4.42
N GLY A 75 -25.89 -0.49 -5.27
CA GLY A 75 -27.14 -1.19 -4.97
C GLY A 75 -27.05 -2.73 -5.07
N ILE A 76 -25.86 -3.27 -5.44
CA ILE A 76 -25.72 -4.72 -5.66
C ILE A 76 -25.27 -5.41 -4.37
N PRO A 77 -26.10 -6.28 -3.77
CA PRO A 77 -25.72 -7.05 -2.59
C PRO A 77 -24.65 -8.10 -2.96
N GLY A 78 -23.59 -8.22 -2.21
CA GLY A 78 -22.79 -9.42 -2.27
C GLY A 78 -21.33 -9.35 -1.85
N GLY A 79 -20.54 -8.38 -2.33
CA GLY A 79 -19.08 -8.40 -2.11
C GLY A 79 -18.61 -7.86 -0.75
N LEU A 80 -19.36 -6.94 -0.16
CA LEU A 80 -18.99 -6.25 1.08
C LEU A 80 -19.85 -6.65 2.29
N ALA A 81 -20.89 -7.46 2.07
CA ALA A 81 -21.72 -8.02 3.16
C ALA A 81 -20.90 -8.90 4.14
N MET A 82 -19.72 -9.39 3.71
CA MET A 82 -18.81 -10.11 4.61
C MET A 82 -18.16 -9.22 5.68
N LEU A 83 -18.20 -7.89 5.54
CA LEU A 83 -17.59 -6.97 6.50
C LEU A 83 -18.50 -6.61 7.68
N GLY A 84 -19.69 -7.17 7.74
CA GLY A 84 -20.71 -7.16 8.82
C GLY A 84 -20.77 -6.01 9.84
N THR A 85 -19.75 -5.13 9.88
CA THR A 85 -19.61 -4.03 10.83
C THR A 85 -19.19 -2.70 10.20
N VAL A 86 -18.95 -2.69 8.87
CA VAL A 86 -18.51 -1.48 8.15
C VAL A 86 -19.50 -1.20 7.03
N PRO A 87 -20.03 0.03 6.89
CA PRO A 87 -20.84 0.40 5.74
C PRO A 87 -20.14 0.04 4.41
N ALA A 88 -20.89 -0.46 3.44
CA ALA A 88 -20.37 -0.94 2.16
C ALA A 88 -19.45 0.10 1.47
N ASP A 89 -19.84 1.38 1.50
CA ASP A 89 -19.08 2.49 0.91
C ASP A 89 -17.71 2.69 1.57
N LEU A 90 -17.64 2.55 2.90
CA LEU A 90 -16.38 2.66 3.64
C LEU A 90 -15.46 1.49 3.32
N GLY A 91 -15.98 0.28 3.22
CA GLY A 91 -15.20 -0.91 2.86
C GLY A 91 -14.59 -0.76 1.47
N GLN A 92 -15.35 -0.27 0.50
CA GLN A 92 -14.89 -0.03 -0.86
C GLN A 92 -13.79 1.05 -0.93
N TYR A 93 -13.96 2.15 -0.20
CA TYR A 93 -12.93 3.17 -0.07
C TYR A 93 -11.60 2.60 0.42
N TYR A 94 -11.61 1.80 1.47
CA TYR A 94 -10.40 1.19 2.01
C TYR A 94 -9.77 0.15 1.06
N VAL A 95 -10.57 -0.61 0.33
CA VAL A 95 -10.08 -1.55 -0.69
C VAL A 95 -9.29 -0.81 -1.76
N HIS A 96 -9.85 0.25 -2.34
CA HIS A 96 -9.16 1.05 -3.36
C HIS A 96 -7.95 1.79 -2.81
N SER A 97 -8.04 2.28 -1.58
CA SER A 97 -6.89 2.90 -0.88
C SER A 97 -5.73 1.91 -0.69
N LEU A 98 -6.00 0.67 -0.30
CA LEU A 98 -5.00 -0.39 -0.20
C LEU A 98 -4.37 -0.74 -1.55
N ARG A 99 -5.15 -0.72 -2.62
CA ARG A 99 -4.65 -0.95 -3.98
C ARG A 99 -3.74 0.19 -4.45
N ILE A 100 -4.15 1.44 -4.23
CA ILE A 100 -3.32 2.62 -4.53
C ILE A 100 -2.00 2.52 -3.77
N MET A 101 -2.06 2.25 -2.48
CA MET A 101 -0.88 2.12 -1.63
C MET A 101 0.12 1.10 -2.18
N GLN A 102 -0.34 -0.12 -2.52
CA GLN A 102 0.52 -1.15 -3.08
C GLN A 102 1.14 -0.71 -4.41
N LYS A 103 0.35 -0.16 -5.32
CA LYS A 103 0.81 0.33 -6.63
C LYS A 103 1.89 1.40 -6.50
N LEU A 104 1.67 2.40 -5.63
CA LEU A 104 2.65 3.44 -5.35
C LEU A 104 3.92 2.86 -4.74
N ALA A 105 3.79 1.99 -3.73
CA ALA A 105 4.93 1.35 -3.10
C ALA A 105 5.80 0.61 -4.14
N TYR A 106 5.20 -0.14 -5.05
CA TYR A 106 5.92 -0.90 -6.08
C TYR A 106 6.62 0.00 -7.10
N LEU A 107 5.98 1.08 -7.54
CA LEU A 107 6.58 2.07 -8.44
C LEU A 107 7.79 2.76 -7.81
N TYR A 108 7.74 3.03 -6.51
CA TYR A 108 8.84 3.69 -5.78
C TYR A 108 9.82 2.69 -5.12
N GLY A 109 9.83 1.45 -5.58
CA GLY A 109 10.90 0.51 -5.30
C GLY A 109 10.70 -0.41 -4.10
N TRP A 110 9.53 -0.41 -3.48
CA TRP A 110 9.23 -1.33 -2.39
C TRP A 110 9.04 -2.76 -2.90
N LYS A 111 9.42 -3.71 -2.06
CA LYS A 111 9.11 -5.12 -2.30
C LYS A 111 7.64 -5.39 -2.03
N GLU A 112 7.15 -6.51 -2.56
CA GLU A 112 5.81 -6.98 -2.23
C GLU A 112 5.72 -7.25 -0.71
N PHE A 113 4.85 -6.49 -0.02
CA PHE A 113 4.68 -6.60 1.42
C PHE A 113 3.39 -7.30 1.83
N LEU A 114 2.46 -7.49 0.90
CA LEU A 114 1.23 -8.25 1.09
C LEU A 114 1.31 -9.57 0.31
N THR A 115 2.23 -10.45 0.72
CA THR A 115 2.47 -11.73 0.05
C THR A 115 1.43 -12.77 0.41
N ASP A 116 1.06 -12.88 1.68
CA ASP A 116 0.03 -13.80 2.17
C ASP A 116 -1.07 -13.03 2.91
N PRO A 117 -2.28 -12.88 2.31
CA PRO A 117 -3.41 -12.24 2.96
C PRO A 117 -3.93 -12.99 4.20
N GLU A 118 -3.64 -14.28 4.32
CA GLU A 118 -4.09 -15.09 5.46
C GLU A 118 -3.17 -14.95 6.67
N ASP A 119 -1.87 -14.71 6.44
CA ASP A 119 -0.87 -14.52 7.51
C ASP A 119 -0.21 -13.14 7.42
N VAL A 120 -1.00 -12.09 7.66
CA VAL A 120 -0.50 -10.71 7.69
C VAL A 120 0.10 -10.40 9.05
N ASP A 121 1.42 -10.21 9.08
CA ASP A 121 2.16 -9.90 10.29
C ASP A 121 1.92 -8.46 10.79
N ASP A 122 2.33 -8.22 12.05
CA ASP A 122 2.14 -6.91 12.68
C ASP A 122 2.99 -5.80 12.03
N GLU A 123 4.10 -6.15 11.39
CA GLU A 123 4.94 -5.21 10.64
C GLU A 123 4.20 -4.70 9.40
N THR A 124 3.61 -5.60 8.62
CA THR A 124 2.78 -5.25 7.47
C THR A 124 1.60 -4.37 7.89
N ILE A 125 0.92 -4.71 9.00
CA ILE A 125 -0.16 -3.88 9.55
C ILE A 125 0.34 -2.49 9.95
N ALA A 126 1.52 -2.37 10.55
CA ALA A 126 2.10 -1.08 10.92
C ALA A 126 2.47 -0.24 9.70
N GLN A 127 3.05 -0.85 8.66
CA GLN A 127 3.33 -0.18 7.39
C GLN A 127 2.04 0.34 6.74
N MET A 128 1.02 -0.50 6.63
CA MET A 128 -0.29 -0.11 6.12
C MET A 128 -0.90 1.04 6.92
N GLY A 129 -0.82 0.97 8.25
CA GLY A 129 -1.28 2.04 9.13
C GLY A 129 -0.57 3.37 8.88
N LEU A 130 0.73 3.32 8.62
CA LEU A 130 1.53 4.50 8.32
C LEU A 130 1.15 5.11 6.95
N PHE A 131 0.99 4.28 5.92
CA PHE A 131 0.50 4.72 4.62
C PHE A 131 -0.91 5.35 4.70
N PHE A 132 -1.83 4.71 5.42
CA PHE A 132 -3.14 5.30 5.66
C PHE A 132 -3.05 6.62 6.42
N GLY A 133 -2.14 6.72 7.38
CA GLY A 133 -1.87 7.96 8.10
C GLY A 133 -1.48 9.10 7.17
N VAL A 134 -0.61 8.82 6.18
CA VAL A 134 -0.25 9.81 5.15
C VAL A 134 -1.45 10.18 4.30
N MET A 135 -2.19 9.20 3.80
CA MET A 135 -3.36 9.41 2.94
C MET A 135 -4.48 10.20 3.63
N LEU A 136 -4.63 10.01 4.94
CA LEU A 136 -5.65 10.68 5.76
C LEU A 136 -5.14 11.96 6.44
N GLY A 137 -3.93 12.42 6.12
CA GLY A 137 -3.37 13.65 6.66
C GLY A 137 -3.05 13.60 8.17
N VAL A 138 -2.78 12.41 8.70
CA VAL A 138 -2.40 12.28 10.13
C VAL A 138 -1.07 12.98 10.37
N ALA A 139 -1.06 13.94 11.31
CA ALA A 139 0.13 14.71 11.64
C ALA A 139 1.31 13.80 12.03
N GLY A 140 2.48 14.03 11.42
CA GLY A 140 3.71 13.25 11.59
C GLY A 140 3.78 11.96 10.76
N ALA A 141 2.71 11.57 10.04
CA ALA A 141 2.73 10.33 9.27
C ALA A 141 3.66 10.42 8.05
N ALA A 142 3.70 11.58 7.37
CA ALA A 142 4.57 11.77 6.20
C ALA A 142 6.06 11.76 6.57
N GLU A 143 6.44 12.41 7.68
CA GLU A 143 7.79 12.38 8.21
C GLU A 143 8.19 10.97 8.62
N SER A 144 7.34 10.30 9.38
CA SER A 144 7.56 8.91 9.81
C SER A 144 7.71 7.96 8.62
N MET A 145 6.94 8.17 7.54
CA MET A 145 7.05 7.38 6.32
C MET A 145 8.37 7.63 5.60
N ARG A 146 8.85 8.88 5.52
CA ARG A 146 10.16 9.20 4.92
C ARG A 146 11.30 8.54 5.69
N ASP A 147 11.26 8.62 7.02
CA ASP A 147 12.30 8.03 7.88
C ASP A 147 12.29 6.50 7.77
N PHE A 148 11.11 5.90 7.72
CA PHE A 148 10.95 4.47 7.50
C PHE A 148 11.47 4.04 6.12
N ALA A 149 11.13 4.79 5.06
CA ALA A 149 11.60 4.52 3.71
C ALA A 149 13.14 4.61 3.62
N ARG A 150 13.76 5.62 4.24
CA ARG A 150 15.23 5.74 4.31
C ARG A 150 15.87 4.55 5.00
N MET A 151 15.23 4.03 6.04
CA MET A 151 15.74 2.89 6.79
C MET A 151 15.65 1.59 6.00
N ILE A 152 14.57 1.38 5.23
CA ILE A 152 14.41 0.17 4.38
C ILE A 152 15.41 0.17 3.21
N VAL A 153 15.71 1.35 2.65
CA VAL A 153 16.61 1.49 1.51
C VAL A 153 18.09 1.42 1.93
N ALA A 154 18.40 1.64 3.21
CA ALA A 154 19.76 1.54 3.71
C ALA A 154 20.24 0.08 3.69
N PRO A 155 21.35 -0.24 2.97
CA PRO A 155 21.78 -1.63 2.75
C PRO A 155 22.28 -2.36 4.00
N ALA A 156 22.38 -1.69 5.14
CA ALA A 156 23.00 -2.20 6.37
C ALA A 156 22.01 -2.52 7.50
N ILE A 157 20.70 -2.34 7.31
CA ILE A 157 19.74 -2.54 8.41
C ILE A 157 19.02 -3.87 8.23
N GLU A 158 19.32 -4.84 9.10
CA GLU A 158 18.57 -6.08 9.20
C GLU A 158 17.07 -5.82 9.36
N LYS A 159 16.24 -6.56 8.64
CA LYS A 159 14.77 -6.52 8.73
C LYS A 159 14.26 -6.53 10.18
N ARG A 160 14.98 -7.22 11.09
CA ARG A 160 14.66 -7.27 12.54
C ARG A 160 14.74 -5.92 13.24
N VAL A 161 15.72 -5.06 12.86
CA VAL A 161 15.89 -3.73 13.47
C VAL A 161 14.82 -2.78 12.98
N ALA A 162 14.50 -2.81 11.69
CA ALA A 162 13.39 -2.04 11.11
C ALA A 162 12.04 -2.40 11.76
N ARG A 163 11.78 -3.71 11.94
CA ARG A 163 10.60 -4.23 12.60
C ARG A 163 10.47 -3.75 14.05
N LYS A 164 11.56 -3.85 14.83
CA LYS A 164 11.59 -3.43 16.22
C LYS A 164 11.39 -1.92 16.37
N ALA A 165 11.93 -1.13 15.44
CA ALA A 165 11.76 0.32 15.40
C ALA A 165 10.30 0.71 15.10
N LEU A 166 9.64 0.08 14.12
CA LEU A 166 8.23 0.33 13.80
C LEU A 166 7.30 0.04 14.98
N MET A 167 7.52 -1.08 15.68
CA MET A 167 6.62 -1.55 16.72
C MET A 167 6.90 -0.96 18.11
N LYS A 168 8.12 -0.43 18.37
CA LYS A 168 8.53 0.05 19.72
C LYS A 168 9.29 1.37 19.70
N GLY A 169 9.60 1.92 18.54
CA GLY A 169 10.41 3.14 18.38
C GLY A 169 9.58 4.43 18.39
N THR A 170 10.24 5.51 18.00
CA THR A 170 9.67 6.87 17.89
C THR A 170 8.44 6.96 16.99
N TRP A 171 8.25 6.03 16.06
CA TRP A 171 7.10 6.00 15.13
C TRP A 171 5.86 5.30 15.68
N TYR A 172 6.01 4.51 16.74
CA TYR A 172 4.88 3.77 17.32
C TYR A 172 3.68 4.68 17.67
N PRO A 173 3.86 5.87 18.26
CA PRO A 173 2.76 6.79 18.52
C PRO A 173 2.04 7.22 17.23
N VAL A 174 2.79 7.47 16.16
CA VAL A 174 2.22 7.87 14.85
C VAL A 174 1.48 6.72 14.20
N VAL A 175 2.07 5.53 14.16
CA VAL A 175 1.42 4.30 13.68
C VAL A 175 0.12 4.05 14.44
N ARG A 176 0.15 4.12 15.76
CA ARG A 176 -1.03 3.94 16.62
C ARG A 176 -2.11 4.98 16.33
N LYS A 177 -1.74 6.25 16.15
CA LYS A 177 -2.67 7.32 15.80
C LYS A 177 -3.29 7.09 14.42
N SER A 178 -2.50 6.71 13.43
CA SER A 178 -2.96 6.38 12.08
C SER A 178 -3.93 5.20 12.09
N LEU A 179 -3.60 4.12 12.79
CA LEU A 179 -4.47 2.95 12.94
C LEU A 179 -5.78 3.29 13.64
N LYS A 180 -5.75 4.17 14.64
CA LYS A 180 -6.95 4.64 15.34
C LYS A 180 -7.89 5.42 14.44
N VAL A 181 -7.36 6.25 13.52
CA VAL A 181 -8.17 7.02 12.56
C VAL A 181 -8.96 6.09 11.64
N ILE A 182 -8.41 4.93 11.27
CA ILE A 182 -9.09 3.91 10.46
C ILE A 182 -9.89 2.89 11.30
N GLY A 183 -10.15 3.20 12.58
CA GLY A 183 -10.99 2.37 13.46
C GLY A 183 -10.30 1.14 14.05
N ILE A 184 -8.97 1.09 14.03
CA ILE A 184 -8.20 -0.02 14.61
C ILE A 184 -7.68 0.37 15.99
N SER A 185 -8.14 -0.35 17.02
CA SER A 185 -7.56 -0.26 18.37
C SER A 185 -6.36 -1.20 18.45
N VAL A 186 -5.17 -0.62 18.65
CA VAL A 186 -3.96 -1.39 18.98
C VAL A 186 -3.92 -1.52 20.50
N THR A 187 -4.36 -2.65 21.00
CA THR A 187 -4.12 -3.05 22.38
C THR A 187 -2.70 -3.58 22.51
N LYS A 188 -2.03 -3.19 23.63
CA LYS A 188 -0.69 -3.70 23.98
C LYS A 188 -0.69 -5.20 24.18
#